data_fd753d7456ba2f8905d7b116869e634b
#
_entry.id   fd753d7456ba2f8905d7b116869e634b
#
_cell.length_a   1.000
_cell.length_b   1.000
_cell.length_c   1.000
_cell.angle_alpha   90.00
_cell.angle_beta   90.00
_cell.angle_gamma   90.00
#
_symmetry.space_group_name_H-M   'P 1'
#
loop_
_entity.id
_entity.type
_entity.pdbx_description
1 polymer ?
#
loop_
_entity_poly.entity_id
_entity_poly.type
_entity_poly.pdbx_seq_one_letter_code
_entity_poly.pdbx_strand_id
1 'polypeptide(L)'
;MSFGTVIKSSLMSDQTKEIFRKMFLKFSDYDFIWKLDKDVPNLPKNVLVSNWLPQQDVLAHPNLKVFITHAGQSSFQETLCHQKPVVAIPVSGDQPINGREVERLGFGKSISFSELKVIWKKNYILLWVRCFKM
;
A
#
# COMPACT_ATOMS: atom_id res chain seq x y z
N MET A 1 -3.15 -4.06 -1.16
CA MET A 1 -2.16 -3.12 -1.72
C MET A 1 -2.37 -3.00 -3.22
N SER A 2 -2.36 -1.77 -3.78
CA SER A 2 -2.56 -1.53 -5.22
C SER A 2 -1.84 -0.26 -5.66
N PHE A 3 -1.09 -0.36 -6.76
CA PHE A 3 -0.46 0.78 -7.44
C PHE A 3 -1.19 1.18 -8.73
N GLY A 4 -2.49 0.88 -8.78
CA GLY A 4 -3.36 1.22 -9.91
C GLY A 4 -3.16 0.31 -11.12
N THR A 5 -3.42 0.86 -12.30
CA THR A 5 -3.30 0.16 -13.59
C THR A 5 -2.13 0.65 -14.42
N VAL A 6 -1.63 1.85 -14.12
CA VAL A 6 -0.54 2.48 -14.88
C VAL A 6 0.83 2.00 -14.40
N ILE A 7 0.98 1.78 -13.09
CA ILE A 7 2.23 1.30 -12.50
C ILE A 7 2.22 -0.22 -12.52
N LYS A 8 2.89 -0.78 -13.51
CA LYS A 8 3.00 -2.23 -13.66
C LYS A 8 4.04 -2.80 -12.70
N SER A 9 3.75 -3.91 -12.05
CA SER A 9 4.71 -4.62 -11.19
C SER A 9 5.94 -5.11 -11.94
N SER A 10 5.79 -5.38 -13.24
CA SER A 10 6.91 -5.71 -14.14
C SER A 10 7.97 -4.61 -14.25
N LEU A 11 7.60 -3.35 -13.97
CA LEU A 11 8.50 -2.20 -13.97
C LEU A 11 9.12 -1.92 -12.59
N MET A 12 8.66 -2.59 -11.54
CA MET A 12 9.25 -2.48 -10.23
C MET A 12 10.63 -3.16 -10.19
N SER A 13 11.63 -2.46 -9.65
CA SER A 13 12.95 -3.05 -9.44
C SER A 13 12.85 -4.25 -8.48
N ASP A 14 13.77 -5.22 -8.64
CA ASP A 14 13.83 -6.37 -7.72
C ASP A 14 14.10 -5.94 -6.29
N GLN A 15 14.83 -4.84 -6.10
CA GLN A 15 15.03 -4.25 -4.78
C GLN A 15 13.71 -3.78 -4.15
N THR A 16 12.81 -3.19 -4.93
CA THR A 16 11.49 -2.75 -4.44
C THR A 16 10.61 -3.96 -4.08
N LYS A 17 10.60 -4.99 -4.92
CA LYS A 17 9.88 -6.24 -4.65
C LYS A 17 10.37 -6.90 -3.36
N GLU A 18 11.69 -6.93 -3.15
CA GLU A 18 12.30 -7.48 -1.94
C GLU A 18 11.95 -6.67 -0.68
N ILE A 19 11.82 -5.35 -0.77
CA ILE A 19 11.34 -4.52 0.33
C ILE A 19 9.91 -4.93 0.72
N PHE A 20 9.01 -5.08 -0.24
CA PHE A 20 7.64 -5.52 0.03
C PHE A 20 7.60 -6.95 0.58
N ARG A 21 8.40 -7.87 0.02
CA ARG A 21 8.50 -9.24 0.54
C ARG A 21 8.91 -9.27 2.01
N LYS A 22 9.92 -8.49 2.39
CA LYS A 22 10.36 -8.36 3.79
C LYS A 22 9.28 -7.74 4.68
N MET A 23 8.52 -6.78 4.16
CA MET A 23 7.38 -6.20 4.86
C MET A 23 6.34 -7.28 5.17
N PHE A 24 5.94 -8.07 4.19
CA PHE A 24 4.96 -9.14 4.38
C PHE A 24 5.42 -10.19 5.40
N LEU A 25 6.69 -10.60 5.36
CA LEU A 25 7.26 -11.51 6.33
C LEU A 25 7.23 -10.94 7.75
N LYS A 26 7.49 -9.65 7.89
CA LYS A 26 7.51 -9.00 9.19
C LYS A 26 6.12 -8.83 9.80
N PHE A 27 5.11 -8.70 8.97
CA PHE A 27 3.70 -8.59 9.36
C PHE A 27 2.96 -9.92 9.16
N SER A 28 3.55 -11.02 9.61
CA SER A 28 3.02 -12.37 9.44
C SER A 28 1.64 -12.59 10.07
N ASP A 29 1.24 -11.75 11.03
CA ASP A 29 -0.07 -11.79 11.68
C ASP A 29 -1.19 -11.14 10.84
N TYR A 30 -0.85 -10.59 9.67
CA TYR A 30 -1.78 -9.95 8.74
C TYR A 30 -1.75 -10.66 7.40
N ASP A 31 -2.91 -10.78 6.78
CA ASP A 31 -3.04 -11.20 5.39
C ASP A 31 -2.97 -9.98 4.46
N PHE A 32 -2.30 -10.16 3.34
CA PHE A 32 -2.13 -9.13 2.32
C PHE A 32 -2.81 -9.54 1.03
N ILE A 33 -3.54 -8.62 0.43
CA ILE A 33 -4.01 -8.73 -0.94
C ILE A 33 -3.20 -7.74 -1.78
N TRP A 34 -2.47 -8.25 -2.76
CA TRP A 34 -1.63 -7.42 -3.62
C TRP A 34 -2.06 -7.51 -5.08
N LYS A 35 -2.50 -6.38 -5.65
CA LYS A 35 -2.81 -6.28 -7.07
C LYS A 35 -1.52 -6.15 -7.86
N LEU A 36 -1.22 -7.14 -8.69
CA LEU A 36 -0.05 -7.19 -9.56
C LEU A 36 -0.44 -7.70 -10.95
N ASP A 37 0.23 -7.19 -11.98
CA ASP A 37 0.08 -7.64 -13.38
C ASP A 37 0.91 -8.89 -13.69
N LYS A 38 1.92 -9.20 -12.88
CA LYS A 38 2.75 -10.41 -12.99
C LYS A 38 3.08 -10.96 -11.60
N ASP A 39 3.23 -12.25 -11.53
CA ASP A 39 3.64 -12.92 -10.30
C ASP A 39 5.03 -12.49 -9.85
N VAL A 40 5.18 -12.39 -8.54
CA VAL A 40 6.47 -12.17 -7.86
C VAL A 40 6.83 -13.47 -7.16
N PRO A 41 7.97 -14.09 -7.49
CA PRO A 41 8.36 -15.35 -6.88
C PRO A 41 8.66 -15.21 -5.38
N ASN A 42 8.55 -16.31 -4.66
CA ASN A 42 8.93 -16.41 -3.25
C ASN A 42 8.19 -15.45 -2.30
N LEU A 43 6.94 -15.12 -2.60
CA LEU A 43 6.09 -14.39 -1.65
C LEU A 43 5.70 -15.28 -0.46
N PRO A 44 5.57 -14.69 0.74
CA PRO A 44 5.10 -15.43 1.92
C PRO A 44 3.65 -15.90 1.75
N LYS A 45 3.27 -16.92 2.52
CA LYS A 45 1.94 -17.56 2.45
C LYS A 45 0.78 -16.63 2.80
N ASN A 46 1.04 -15.56 3.54
CA ASN A 46 0.06 -14.55 3.92
C ASN A 46 -0.17 -13.48 2.84
N VAL A 47 0.28 -13.70 1.60
CA VAL A 47 0.10 -12.76 0.47
C VAL A 47 -0.69 -13.43 -0.64
N LEU A 48 -1.87 -12.91 -0.91
CA LEU A 48 -2.66 -13.24 -2.09
C LEU A 48 -2.36 -12.23 -3.20
N VAL A 49 -1.96 -12.74 -4.37
CA VAL A 49 -1.72 -11.91 -5.56
C VAL A 49 -2.87 -12.09 -6.55
N SER A 50 -3.32 -11.01 -7.14
CA SER A 50 -4.28 -11.04 -8.25
C SER A 50 -3.99 -9.91 -9.23
N ASN A 51 -4.19 -10.14 -10.53
CA ASN A 51 -4.04 -9.12 -11.55
C ASN A 51 -5.23 -8.15 -11.62
N TRP A 52 -6.37 -8.57 -11.07
CA TRP A 52 -7.56 -7.74 -10.94
C TRP A 52 -8.23 -7.96 -9.58
N LEU A 53 -8.75 -6.88 -9.00
CA LEU A 53 -9.47 -6.89 -7.72
C LEU A 53 -10.63 -5.89 -7.78
N PRO A 54 -11.81 -6.24 -7.24
CA PRO A 54 -12.89 -5.29 -7.02
C PRO A 54 -12.50 -4.33 -5.87
N GLN A 55 -11.72 -3.29 -6.19
CA GLN A 55 -11.05 -2.45 -5.18
C GLN A 55 -12.03 -1.82 -4.20
N GLN A 56 -13.21 -1.39 -4.67
CA GLN A 56 -14.22 -0.79 -3.79
C GLN A 56 -14.78 -1.80 -2.79
N ASP A 57 -15.03 -3.04 -3.20
CA ASP A 57 -15.51 -4.10 -2.30
C ASP A 57 -14.43 -4.45 -1.26
N VAL A 58 -13.17 -4.50 -1.69
CA VAL A 58 -12.03 -4.70 -0.78
C VAL A 58 -11.92 -3.54 0.21
N LEU A 59 -12.08 -2.30 -0.25
CA LEU A 59 -12.06 -1.12 0.63
C LEU A 59 -13.25 -1.09 1.60
N ALA A 60 -14.42 -1.57 1.18
CA ALA A 60 -15.60 -1.67 2.03
C ALA A 60 -15.46 -2.75 3.11
N HIS A 61 -14.56 -3.71 2.94
CA HIS A 61 -14.48 -4.86 3.85
C HIS A 61 -14.12 -4.43 5.29
N PRO A 62 -14.87 -4.90 6.31
CA PRO A 62 -14.69 -4.44 7.70
C PRO A 62 -13.32 -4.79 8.29
N ASN A 63 -12.72 -5.89 7.85
CA ASN A 63 -11.41 -6.33 8.33
C ASN A 63 -10.23 -5.64 7.65
N LEU A 64 -10.46 -4.81 6.63
CA LEU A 64 -9.37 -4.05 6.02
C LEU A 64 -8.80 -3.04 7.00
N LYS A 65 -7.53 -3.21 7.37
CA LYS A 65 -6.85 -2.36 8.34
C LYS A 65 -6.16 -1.17 7.69
N VAL A 66 -5.50 -1.37 6.56
CA VAL A 66 -4.73 -0.33 5.87
C VAL A 66 -4.75 -0.58 4.37
N PHE A 67 -4.89 0.47 3.59
CA PHE A 67 -4.70 0.44 2.15
C PHE A 67 -3.36 1.05 1.76
N ILE A 68 -2.48 0.25 1.18
CA ILE A 68 -1.18 0.71 0.64
C ILE A 68 -1.39 0.99 -0.85
N THR A 69 -1.14 2.22 -1.27
CA THR A 69 -1.45 2.68 -2.62
C THR A 69 -0.46 3.75 -3.12
N HIS A 70 -0.41 3.95 -4.44
CA HIS A 70 0.31 5.08 -5.03
C HIS A 70 -0.41 6.43 -4.88
N ALA A 71 -1.63 6.42 -4.33
CA ALA A 71 -2.48 7.60 -4.15
C ALA A 71 -2.90 8.30 -5.46
N GLY A 72 -3.10 7.56 -6.56
CA GLY A 72 -3.74 8.10 -7.76
C GLY A 72 -5.17 8.56 -7.46
N GLN A 73 -5.65 9.56 -8.21
CA GLN A 73 -6.91 10.28 -7.92
C GLN A 73 -8.11 9.37 -7.62
N SER A 74 -8.35 8.35 -8.45
CA SER A 74 -9.49 7.43 -8.24
C SER A 74 -9.35 6.66 -6.93
N SER A 75 -8.17 6.07 -6.66
CA SER A 75 -7.91 5.33 -5.43
C SER A 75 -7.99 6.23 -4.19
N PHE A 76 -7.57 7.48 -4.31
CA PHE A 76 -7.70 8.47 -3.24
C PHE A 76 -9.17 8.75 -2.91
N GLN A 77 -10.00 9.02 -3.92
CA GLN A 77 -11.43 9.25 -3.73
C GLN A 77 -12.15 8.03 -3.13
N GLU A 78 -11.89 6.83 -3.67
CA GLU A 78 -12.46 5.59 -3.13
C GLU A 78 -12.09 5.38 -1.65
N THR A 79 -10.84 5.69 -1.28
CA THR A 79 -10.39 5.55 0.09
C THR A 79 -11.10 6.52 1.05
N LEU A 80 -11.33 7.75 0.60
CA LEU A 80 -12.12 8.74 1.35
C LEU A 80 -13.55 8.25 1.60
N CYS A 81 -14.21 7.73 0.56
CA CYS A 81 -15.58 7.20 0.67
C CYS A 81 -15.66 6.07 1.70
N HIS A 82 -14.66 5.19 1.75
CA HIS A 82 -14.65 4.04 2.66
C HIS A 82 -13.96 4.30 4.00
N GLN A 83 -13.43 5.51 4.21
CA GLN A 83 -12.78 5.95 5.45
C GLN A 83 -11.67 4.99 5.92
N LYS A 84 -10.89 4.44 4.99
CA LYS A 84 -9.83 3.48 5.33
C LYS A 84 -8.49 4.19 5.53
N PRO A 85 -7.71 3.79 6.54
CA PRO A 85 -6.34 4.28 6.72
C PRO A 85 -5.47 3.99 5.49
N VAL A 86 -4.63 4.94 5.11
CA VAL A 86 -3.80 4.88 3.89
C VAL A 86 -2.32 4.96 4.20
N VAL A 87 -1.54 4.14 3.52
CA VAL A 87 -0.11 4.38 3.30
C VAL A 87 0.07 4.73 1.83
N ALA A 88 0.26 6.01 1.55
CA ALA A 88 0.52 6.50 0.21
C ALA A 88 2.01 6.35 -0.14
N ILE A 89 2.31 5.80 -1.30
CA ILE A 89 3.66 5.70 -1.86
C ILE A 89 3.63 6.33 -3.26
N PRO A 90 3.65 7.67 -3.34
CA PRO A 90 3.54 8.37 -4.60
C PRO A 90 4.70 8.08 -5.54
N VAL A 91 4.43 7.99 -6.83
CA VAL A 91 5.44 7.74 -7.88
C VAL A 91 5.55 8.95 -8.81
N SER A 92 4.43 9.48 -9.31
CA SER A 92 4.44 10.56 -10.29
C SER A 92 3.07 11.27 -10.37
N GLY A 93 2.99 12.33 -11.18
CA GLY A 93 1.76 13.03 -11.50
C GLY A 93 1.10 13.73 -10.31
N ASP A 94 -0.19 13.48 -10.12
CA ASP A 94 -1.03 13.99 -9.03
C ASP A 94 -0.76 13.32 -7.66
N GLN A 95 -0.11 12.17 -7.66
CA GLN A 95 0.03 11.31 -6.49
C GLN A 95 0.74 11.98 -5.29
N PRO A 96 1.82 12.78 -5.46
CA PRO A 96 2.44 13.49 -4.35
C PRO A 96 1.51 14.52 -3.70
N ILE A 97 0.62 15.13 -4.48
CA ILE A 97 -0.38 16.07 -3.95
C ILE A 97 -1.40 15.30 -3.11
N ASN A 98 -1.95 14.23 -3.67
CA ASN A 98 -2.92 13.38 -2.99
C ASN A 98 -2.32 12.74 -1.72
N GLY A 99 -1.03 12.36 -1.75
CA GLY A 99 -0.31 11.86 -0.58
C GLY A 99 -0.24 12.89 0.56
N ARG A 100 0.03 14.17 0.25
CA ARG A 100 -0.01 15.24 1.24
C ARG A 100 -1.42 15.47 1.79
N GLU A 101 -2.44 15.35 0.95
CA GLU A 101 -3.83 15.44 1.39
C GLU A 101 -4.24 14.31 2.34
N VAL A 102 -3.76 13.08 2.10
CA VAL A 102 -3.91 11.96 3.04
C VAL A 102 -3.41 12.32 4.43
N GLU A 103 -2.23 12.95 4.51
CA GLU A 103 -1.66 13.39 5.80
C GLU A 103 -2.42 14.57 6.40
N ARG A 104 -2.74 15.59 5.59
CA ARG A 104 -3.46 16.79 6.03
C ARG A 104 -4.84 16.45 6.61
N LEU A 105 -5.53 15.49 6.00
CA LEU A 105 -6.83 15.02 6.45
C LEU A 105 -6.75 14.01 7.63
N GLY A 106 -5.55 13.61 8.02
CA GLY A 106 -5.33 12.80 9.21
C GLY A 106 -5.68 11.32 9.11
N PHE A 107 -5.90 10.79 7.91
CA PHE A 107 -6.26 9.38 7.74
C PHE A 107 -5.16 8.51 7.12
N GLY A 108 -3.94 9.02 7.02
CA GLY A 108 -2.84 8.22 6.51
C GLY A 108 -1.48 8.88 6.57
N LYS A 109 -0.54 8.25 5.89
CA LYS A 109 0.84 8.72 5.75
C LYS A 109 1.30 8.62 4.31
N SER A 110 2.09 9.60 3.87
CA SER A 110 2.75 9.59 2.58
C SER A 110 4.24 9.29 2.77
N ILE A 111 4.75 8.36 2.00
CA ILE A 111 6.14 7.86 2.10
C ILE A 111 6.73 7.85 0.70
N SER A 112 7.85 8.51 0.48
CA SER A 112 8.56 8.42 -0.80
C SER A 112 9.23 7.05 -0.98
N PHE A 113 9.50 6.66 -2.22
CA PHE A 113 10.24 5.41 -2.49
C PHE A 113 11.65 5.42 -1.87
N SER A 114 12.29 6.57 -1.74
CA SER A 114 13.58 6.70 -1.07
C SER A 114 13.47 6.47 0.43
N GLU A 115 12.45 7.00 1.04
CA GLU A 115 12.14 6.78 2.46
C GLU A 115 11.73 5.34 2.74
N LEU A 116 10.99 4.71 1.84
CA LEU A 116 10.59 3.30 1.98
C LEU A 116 11.79 2.39 2.23
N LYS A 117 12.92 2.66 1.56
CA LYS A 117 14.19 1.93 1.75
C LYS A 117 14.80 2.10 3.14
N VAL A 118 14.57 3.25 3.77
CA VAL A 118 15.12 3.61 5.10
C VAL A 118 14.17 3.24 6.22
N ILE A 119 12.90 3.56 6.06
CA ILE A 119 11.82 3.33 7.04
C ILE A 119 11.67 1.83 7.33
N TRP A 120 11.88 1.00 6.31
CA TRP A 120 11.90 -0.43 6.47
C TRP A 120 12.92 -0.92 7.52
N LYS A 121 14.11 -0.32 7.56
CA LYS A 121 15.13 -0.66 8.56
C LYS A 121 14.75 -0.21 9.98
N LYS A 122 13.97 0.85 10.13
CA LYS A 122 13.66 1.52 11.40
C LYS A 122 12.30 1.17 12.03
N ASN A 123 11.56 0.17 11.53
CA ASN A 123 10.27 -0.28 12.09
C ASN A 123 9.13 0.76 12.09
N TYR A 124 9.25 1.91 11.43
CA TYR A 124 8.25 2.97 11.47
C TYR A 124 6.89 2.58 10.87
N ILE A 125 6.84 1.69 9.87
CA ILE A 125 5.56 1.20 9.32
C ILE A 125 4.73 0.47 10.40
N LEU A 126 5.39 -0.24 11.32
CA LEU A 126 4.72 -0.90 12.46
C LEU A 126 4.03 0.07 13.41
N LEU A 127 4.69 1.20 13.71
CA LEU A 127 4.10 2.26 14.53
C LEU A 127 2.84 2.82 13.88
N TRP A 128 2.84 2.99 12.56
CA TRP A 128 1.70 3.54 11.81
C TRP A 128 0.52 2.58 11.75
N VAL A 129 0.75 1.30 11.42
CA VAL A 129 -0.32 0.29 11.42
C VAL A 129 -0.88 0.09 12.84
N ARG A 130 -0.07 0.23 13.88
CA ARG A 130 -0.50 0.15 15.28
C ARG A 130 -1.23 1.40 15.76
N CYS A 131 -0.86 2.60 15.29
CA CYS A 131 -1.55 3.86 15.66
C CYS A 131 -2.99 3.93 15.11
N PHE A 132 -3.32 3.19 14.06
CA PHE A 132 -4.68 3.05 13.53
C PHE A 132 -5.46 1.87 14.15
N LYS A 133 -5.04 1.35 15.29
CA LYS A 133 -5.88 0.50 16.12
C LYS A 133 -6.98 1.38 16.74
N MET A 134 -8.04 1.60 16.00
CA MET A 134 -9.37 1.83 16.56
C MET A 134 -10.15 0.53 16.54
#